data_f973801c60e225ee0930193d9ce23bf4
#
_entry.id   f973801c60e225ee0930193d9ce23bf4
#
_cell.length_a   1.000
_cell.length_b   1.000
_cell.length_c   1.000
_cell.angle_alpha   90.00
_cell.angle_beta   90.00
_cell.angle_gamma   90.00
#
_symmetry.space_group_name_H-M   'P 1'
#
loop_
_entity.id
_entity.type
_entity.pdbx_description
1 polymer ?
#
loop_
_entity_poly.entity_id
_entity_poly.type
_entity_poly.pdbx_seq_one_letter_code
_entity_poly.pdbx_strand_id
1 'polypeptide(L)'
;MTDSPKLPAKPLWKRYLHLPGNVLALSLVSLLNDTSSEIIYPLLPAFLALTLGASPFAIGLIEGFAESVASILKLFSGYLSDKLHARKLLVFLGYALAAVTRPFLAFATNWEQVLLVRLTDRTGKGIRGAPRDALLAASVPREERGMVFGFNRAADHMGAVIGPVCAFLLLSWFAADTNSPTAHEYQQVFLFASVPVVLGLFVIVFFVREEKRTLTQAEYAPVKLSLTHFDGNFKRFMAVIGLFTLSNSTDAFLLLRAQQAGIAPPILPLVWMSLHFSKVCSSIVFGNLSDKVGRKKLIFAGWILYALVYAGFAFVASAWQAWCLFLIYGLYFGLTEGSEKAMVADMVAEEKRGTAYGLYNLAIGITVFPASLLFGLMWDQLNAQTAFLISAGISVVAALLLLTVHPGDNKVEQGA
;
A
#
# COMPACT_ATOMS: atom_id res chain seq x y z
N MET A 1 21.52 -39.68 20.20
CA MET A 1 20.69 -38.70 19.46
C MET A 1 19.97 -39.48 18.37
N THR A 2 18.73 -39.86 18.59
CA THR A 2 17.91 -40.63 17.66
C THR A 2 17.22 -39.65 16.70
N ASP A 3 17.65 -39.68 15.43
CA ASP A 3 17.03 -38.94 14.34
C ASP A 3 15.58 -39.43 14.15
N SER A 4 14.62 -38.69 14.64
CA SER A 4 13.21 -38.99 14.43
C SER A 4 12.91 -38.80 12.92
N PRO A 5 12.29 -39.76 12.24
CA PRO A 5 12.01 -39.67 10.79
C PRO A 5 11.08 -38.48 10.56
N LYS A 6 11.57 -37.46 9.83
CA LYS A 6 10.72 -36.36 9.34
C LYS A 6 9.63 -36.96 8.47
N LEU A 7 8.40 -36.95 8.95
CA LEU A 7 7.23 -37.32 8.15
C LEU A 7 7.24 -36.52 6.82
N PRO A 8 6.93 -37.15 5.69
CA PRO A 8 6.92 -36.48 4.40
C PRO A 8 5.95 -35.29 4.45
N ALA A 9 6.46 -34.10 4.11
CA ALA A 9 5.67 -32.88 4.11
C ALA A 9 4.44 -33.06 3.20
N LYS A 10 3.23 -32.88 3.74
CA LYS A 10 1.99 -32.95 2.96
C LYS A 10 2.11 -32.02 1.74
N PRO A 11 1.67 -32.42 0.54
CA PRO A 11 1.74 -31.58 -0.64
C PRO A 11 1.04 -30.24 -0.39
N LEU A 12 1.63 -29.14 -0.88
CA LEU A 12 1.23 -27.76 -0.59
C LEU A 12 -0.28 -27.52 -0.71
N TRP A 13 -0.92 -28.02 -1.77
CA TRP A 13 -2.36 -27.83 -1.98
C TRP A 13 -3.23 -28.45 -0.87
N LYS A 14 -2.83 -29.57 -0.27
CA LYS A 14 -3.53 -30.17 0.88
C LYS A 14 -3.43 -29.31 2.14
N ARG A 15 -2.34 -28.54 2.30
CA ARG A 15 -2.16 -27.61 3.42
C ARG A 15 -3.12 -26.42 3.32
N TYR A 16 -3.37 -25.93 2.11
CA TYR A 16 -4.34 -24.83 1.89
C TYR A 16 -5.79 -25.24 2.15
N LEU A 17 -6.15 -26.50 1.94
CA LEU A 17 -7.50 -27.02 2.21
C LEU A 17 -7.82 -27.14 3.72
N HIS A 18 -6.79 -27.08 4.60
CA HIS A 18 -6.93 -27.27 6.04
C HIS A 18 -6.55 -26.00 6.82
N LEU A 19 -6.66 -24.82 6.19
CA LEU A 19 -6.38 -23.56 6.86
C LEU A 19 -7.37 -23.33 8.04
N PRO A 20 -6.88 -22.80 9.18
CA PRO A 20 -7.73 -22.47 10.32
C PRO A 20 -8.84 -21.48 9.95
N GLY A 21 -10.01 -21.61 10.58
CA GLY A 21 -11.17 -20.76 10.33
C GLY A 21 -10.88 -19.27 10.48
N ASN A 22 -10.04 -18.89 11.47
CA ASN A 22 -9.59 -17.50 11.61
C ASN A 22 -8.82 -16.98 10.40
N VAL A 23 -7.94 -17.81 9.80
CA VAL A 23 -7.17 -17.42 8.60
C VAL A 23 -8.10 -17.19 7.43
N LEU A 24 -9.05 -18.12 7.19
CA LEU A 24 -10.03 -17.99 6.12
C LEU A 24 -10.91 -16.75 6.32
N ALA A 25 -11.41 -16.53 7.54
CA ALA A 25 -12.25 -15.39 7.89
C ALA A 25 -11.49 -14.05 7.69
N LEU A 26 -10.28 -13.91 8.22
CA LEU A 26 -9.49 -12.69 8.09
C LEU A 26 -9.08 -12.42 6.64
N SER A 27 -8.76 -13.46 5.87
CA SER A 27 -8.44 -13.32 4.44
C SER A 27 -9.66 -12.92 3.61
N LEU A 28 -10.85 -13.47 3.93
CA LEU A 28 -12.11 -13.05 3.30
C LEU A 28 -12.44 -11.59 3.63
N VAL A 29 -12.24 -11.17 4.89
CA VAL A 29 -12.41 -9.76 5.29
C VAL A 29 -11.47 -8.85 4.51
N SER A 30 -10.21 -9.24 4.36
CA SER A 30 -9.23 -8.50 3.55
C SER A 30 -9.68 -8.38 2.09
N LEU A 31 -10.07 -9.48 1.47
CA LEU A 31 -10.59 -9.51 0.09
C LEU A 31 -11.78 -8.55 -0.08
N LEU A 32 -12.78 -8.66 0.80
CA LEU A 32 -14.00 -7.83 0.74
C LEU A 32 -13.69 -6.34 0.94
N ASN A 33 -12.81 -6.02 1.90
CA ASN A 33 -12.41 -4.64 2.14
C ASN A 33 -11.62 -4.06 0.96
N ASP A 34 -10.69 -4.83 0.39
CA ASP A 34 -9.88 -4.36 -0.72
C ASP A 34 -10.71 -4.25 -2.00
N THR A 35 -11.64 -5.19 -2.25
CA THR A 35 -12.66 -5.03 -3.30
C THR A 35 -13.41 -3.70 -3.13
N SER A 36 -13.91 -3.41 -1.92
CA SER A 36 -14.61 -2.16 -1.63
C SER A 36 -13.76 -0.92 -1.89
N SER A 37 -12.52 -0.90 -1.40
CA SER A 37 -11.62 0.25 -1.56
C SER A 37 -11.19 0.45 -3.02
N GLU A 38 -11.00 -0.63 -3.75
CA GLU A 38 -10.53 -0.63 -5.12
C GLU A 38 -11.65 -0.36 -6.16
N ILE A 39 -12.93 -0.44 -5.76
CA ILE A 39 -14.03 0.15 -6.52
C ILE A 39 -13.94 1.68 -6.48
N ILE A 40 -13.60 2.25 -5.33
CA ILE A 40 -13.59 3.70 -5.09
C ILE A 40 -12.33 4.35 -5.64
N TYR A 41 -11.15 3.81 -5.28
CA TYR A 41 -9.87 4.48 -5.43
C TYR A 41 -9.56 4.96 -6.85
N PRO A 42 -9.69 4.13 -7.90
CA PRO A 42 -9.35 4.56 -9.27
C PRO A 42 -10.34 5.57 -9.87
N LEU A 43 -11.54 5.68 -9.31
CA LEU A 43 -12.56 6.65 -9.75
C LEU A 43 -12.46 7.98 -8.99
N LEU A 44 -11.86 7.96 -7.79
CA LEU A 44 -11.86 9.10 -6.89
C LEU A 44 -11.20 10.36 -7.47
N PRO A 45 -10.05 10.30 -8.16
CA PRO A 45 -9.44 11.50 -8.75
C PRO A 45 -10.32 12.15 -9.81
N ALA A 46 -10.96 11.35 -10.67
CA ALA A 46 -11.89 11.85 -11.68
C ALA A 46 -13.15 12.46 -11.03
N PHE A 47 -13.74 11.81 -10.03
CA PHE A 47 -14.87 12.33 -9.25
C PHE A 47 -14.51 13.67 -8.59
N LEU A 48 -13.36 13.75 -7.92
CA LEU A 48 -12.90 14.99 -7.28
C LEU A 48 -12.72 16.12 -8.29
N ALA A 49 -12.03 15.86 -9.41
CA ALA A 49 -11.72 16.89 -10.39
C ALA A 49 -12.93 17.30 -11.25
N LEU A 50 -13.67 16.31 -11.82
CA LEU A 50 -14.73 16.57 -12.79
C LEU A 50 -16.06 16.91 -12.14
N THR A 51 -16.38 16.27 -10.99
CA THR A 51 -17.70 16.42 -10.36
C THR A 51 -17.69 17.44 -9.24
N LEU A 52 -16.65 17.43 -8.39
CA LEU A 52 -16.55 18.35 -7.25
C LEU A 52 -15.69 19.58 -7.52
N GLY A 53 -15.06 19.69 -8.70
CA GLY A 53 -14.20 20.82 -9.04
C GLY A 53 -12.96 20.96 -8.16
N ALA A 54 -12.52 19.87 -7.54
CA ALA A 54 -11.35 19.88 -6.67
C ALA A 54 -10.07 20.12 -7.47
N SER A 55 -9.21 21.00 -6.93
CA SER A 55 -7.90 21.26 -7.54
C SER A 55 -6.94 20.09 -7.28
N PRO A 56 -5.87 19.95 -8.10
CA PRO A 56 -4.78 19.03 -7.81
C PRO A 56 -4.18 19.18 -6.42
N PHE A 57 -4.09 20.40 -5.88
CA PHE A 57 -3.69 20.63 -4.49
C PHE A 57 -4.61 19.92 -3.48
N ALA A 58 -5.94 20.03 -3.68
CA ALA A 58 -6.91 19.36 -2.81
C ALA A 58 -6.79 17.83 -2.90
N ILE A 59 -6.57 17.26 -4.09
CA ILE A 59 -6.32 15.83 -4.30
C ILE A 59 -5.06 15.38 -3.56
N GLY A 60 -3.96 16.14 -3.68
CA GLY A 60 -2.71 15.87 -2.98
C GLY A 60 -2.85 15.95 -1.46
N LEU A 61 -3.62 16.92 -0.96
CA LEU A 61 -3.95 17.06 0.46
C LEU A 61 -4.73 15.84 0.97
N ILE A 62 -5.79 15.44 0.26
CA ILE A 62 -6.65 14.31 0.64
C ILE A 62 -5.84 13.01 0.72
N GLU A 63 -5.18 12.63 -0.35
CA GLU A 63 -4.52 11.33 -0.44
C GLU A 63 -3.21 11.30 0.36
N GLY A 64 -2.41 12.37 0.30
CA GLY A 64 -1.16 12.45 1.05
C GLY A 64 -1.38 12.42 2.55
N PHE A 65 -2.36 13.19 3.06
CA PHE A 65 -2.68 13.19 4.50
C PHE A 65 -3.27 11.85 4.94
N ALA A 66 -4.16 11.27 4.15
CA ALA A 66 -4.78 9.99 4.45
C ALA A 66 -3.74 8.86 4.56
N GLU A 67 -2.80 8.72 3.61
CA GLU A 67 -1.75 7.69 3.66
C GLU A 67 -0.74 7.94 4.78
N SER A 68 -0.40 9.20 5.08
CA SER A 68 0.48 9.53 6.21
C SER A 68 -0.14 9.11 7.54
N VAL A 69 -1.41 9.44 7.77
CA VAL A 69 -2.15 9.05 8.97
C VAL A 69 -2.21 7.52 9.12
N ALA A 70 -2.51 6.78 8.05
CA ALA A 70 -2.54 5.32 8.08
C ALA A 70 -1.16 4.72 8.44
N SER A 71 -0.09 5.26 7.86
CA SER A 71 1.27 4.78 8.10
C SER A 71 1.74 5.04 9.53
N ILE A 72 1.48 6.24 10.06
CA ILE A 72 1.84 6.61 11.43
C ILE A 72 1.02 5.78 12.43
N LEU A 73 -0.29 5.68 12.25
CA LEU A 73 -1.15 4.93 13.17
C LEU A 73 -0.83 3.42 13.18
N LYS A 74 -0.39 2.85 12.07
CA LYS A 74 0.03 1.45 12.00
C LYS A 74 1.18 1.14 12.97
N LEU A 75 2.10 2.07 13.20
CA LEU A 75 3.19 1.89 14.18
C LEU A 75 2.66 1.81 15.62
N PHE A 76 1.69 2.66 15.96
CA PHE A 76 1.11 2.70 17.30
C PHE A 76 0.10 1.59 17.56
N SER A 77 -0.63 1.15 16.53
CA SER A 77 -1.68 0.14 16.68
C SER A 77 -1.15 -1.22 17.10
N GLY A 78 0.06 -1.59 16.68
CA GLY A 78 0.73 -2.80 17.12
C GLY A 78 0.96 -2.80 18.64
N TYR A 79 1.58 -1.72 19.15
CA TYR A 79 1.81 -1.56 20.59
C TYR A 79 0.48 -1.54 21.39
N LEU A 80 -0.51 -0.80 20.91
CA LEU A 80 -1.82 -0.70 21.55
C LEU A 80 -2.53 -2.07 21.59
N SER A 81 -2.44 -2.82 20.52
CA SER A 81 -3.00 -4.16 20.36
C SER A 81 -2.45 -5.14 21.40
N ASP A 82 -1.13 -5.10 21.60
CA ASP A 82 -0.47 -5.98 22.56
C ASP A 82 -0.78 -5.56 24.00
N LYS A 83 -0.87 -4.26 24.28
CA LYS A 83 -1.23 -3.73 25.61
C LYS A 83 -2.67 -4.01 26.00
N LEU A 84 -3.62 -3.87 25.10
CA LEU A 84 -5.06 -4.04 25.38
C LEU A 84 -5.51 -5.50 25.33
N HIS A 85 -4.73 -6.43 24.79
CA HIS A 85 -5.11 -7.83 24.57
C HIS A 85 -6.46 -8.00 23.83
N ALA A 86 -6.82 -7.03 23.00
CA ALA A 86 -8.12 -6.92 22.34
C ALA A 86 -7.94 -6.78 20.82
N ARG A 87 -7.22 -7.73 20.20
CA ARG A 87 -6.88 -7.70 18.77
C ARG A 87 -8.11 -7.70 17.88
N LYS A 88 -9.08 -8.59 18.18
CA LYS A 88 -10.35 -8.66 17.44
C LYS A 88 -11.11 -7.33 17.51
N LEU A 89 -11.15 -6.68 18.68
CA LEU A 89 -11.84 -5.40 18.85
C LEU A 89 -11.20 -4.31 18.00
N LEU A 90 -9.85 -4.19 17.97
CA LEU A 90 -9.15 -3.21 17.15
C LEU A 90 -9.33 -3.47 15.65
N VAL A 91 -9.32 -4.74 15.25
CA VAL A 91 -9.63 -5.14 13.86
C VAL A 91 -11.06 -4.75 13.52
N PHE A 92 -12.04 -5.09 14.38
CA PHE A 92 -13.44 -4.70 14.17
C PHE A 92 -13.62 -3.19 14.07
N LEU A 93 -13.08 -2.41 15.02
CA LEU A 93 -13.19 -0.94 15.00
C LEU A 93 -12.56 -0.34 13.73
N GLY A 94 -11.41 -0.84 13.29
CA GLY A 94 -10.76 -0.37 12.08
C GLY A 94 -11.56 -0.65 10.80
N TYR A 95 -12.22 -1.79 10.70
CA TYR A 95 -13.12 -2.09 9.56
C TYR A 95 -14.48 -1.41 9.72
N ALA A 96 -14.98 -1.21 10.93
CA ALA A 96 -16.22 -0.48 11.19
C ALA A 96 -16.11 0.98 10.76
N LEU A 97 -14.97 1.63 11.03
CA LEU A 97 -14.72 3.00 10.53
C LEU A 97 -14.83 3.04 9.00
N ALA A 98 -14.23 2.11 8.28
CA ALA A 98 -14.34 2.04 6.83
C ALA A 98 -15.79 1.79 6.36
N ALA A 99 -16.48 0.84 6.99
CA ALA A 99 -17.87 0.48 6.63
C ALA A 99 -18.87 1.61 6.88
N VAL A 100 -18.65 2.39 7.95
CA VAL A 100 -19.50 3.53 8.27
C VAL A 100 -19.20 4.71 7.35
N THR A 101 -17.94 4.99 7.05
CA THR A 101 -17.56 6.23 6.35
C THR A 101 -17.65 6.14 4.84
N ARG A 102 -17.39 4.98 4.22
CA ARG A 102 -17.44 4.84 2.75
C ARG A 102 -18.78 5.20 2.13
N PRO A 103 -19.96 4.84 2.72
CA PRO A 103 -21.25 5.29 2.19
C PRO A 103 -21.38 6.81 2.12
N PHE A 104 -20.77 7.56 3.06
CA PHE A 104 -20.82 9.03 3.05
C PHE A 104 -20.10 9.66 1.87
N LEU A 105 -19.15 8.93 1.24
CA LEU A 105 -18.51 9.40 0.02
C LEU A 105 -19.52 9.60 -1.11
N ALA A 106 -20.58 8.77 -1.16
CA ALA A 106 -21.65 8.89 -2.12
C ALA A 106 -22.43 10.21 -2.01
N PHE A 107 -22.47 10.81 -0.83
CA PHE A 107 -23.21 12.05 -0.55
C PHE A 107 -22.31 13.28 -0.47
N ALA A 108 -21.00 13.13 -0.81
CA ALA A 108 -20.07 14.25 -0.78
C ALA A 108 -20.40 15.27 -1.89
N THR A 109 -20.54 16.54 -1.49
CA THR A 109 -20.86 17.68 -2.37
C THR A 109 -19.66 18.63 -2.52
N ASN A 110 -18.61 18.44 -1.74
CA ASN A 110 -17.36 19.19 -1.79
C ASN A 110 -16.18 18.29 -1.39
N TRP A 111 -14.97 18.73 -1.70
CA TRP A 111 -13.75 17.95 -1.47
C TRP A 111 -13.40 17.82 0.03
N GLU A 112 -13.81 18.77 0.88
CA GLU A 112 -13.57 18.73 2.34
C GLU A 112 -14.29 17.56 2.99
N GLN A 113 -15.49 17.24 2.53
CA GLN A 113 -16.22 16.04 2.99
C GLN A 113 -15.50 14.76 2.56
N VAL A 114 -14.97 14.72 1.33
CA VAL A 114 -14.15 13.61 0.87
C VAL A 114 -12.88 13.47 1.71
N LEU A 115 -12.21 14.57 2.05
CA LEU A 115 -11.06 14.57 2.96
C LEU A 115 -11.41 13.91 4.30
N LEU A 116 -12.52 14.30 4.92
CA LEU A 116 -12.96 13.73 6.20
C LEU A 116 -13.22 12.23 6.11
N VAL A 117 -13.94 11.79 5.07
CA VAL A 117 -14.22 10.38 4.81
C VAL A 117 -12.92 9.60 4.61
N ARG A 118 -12.00 10.10 3.79
CA ARG A 118 -10.71 9.46 3.51
C ARG A 118 -9.83 9.38 4.74
N LEU A 119 -9.74 10.45 5.53
CA LEU A 119 -8.98 10.44 6.79
C LEU A 119 -9.53 9.40 7.77
N THR A 120 -10.85 9.30 7.91
CA THR A 120 -11.48 8.34 8.82
C THR A 120 -11.30 6.91 8.33
N ASP A 121 -11.47 6.63 7.03
CA ASP A 121 -11.19 5.30 6.44
C ASP A 121 -9.72 4.89 6.64
N ARG A 122 -8.78 5.80 6.41
CA ARG A 122 -7.34 5.55 6.56
C ARG A 122 -6.90 5.42 8.02
N THR A 123 -7.56 6.15 8.94
CA THR A 123 -7.41 5.92 10.38
C THR A 123 -7.82 4.49 10.74
N GLY A 124 -8.94 4.01 10.22
CA GLY A 124 -9.36 2.61 10.35
C GLY A 124 -8.32 1.63 9.82
N LYS A 125 -7.72 1.91 8.65
CA LYS A 125 -6.63 1.09 8.07
C LYS A 125 -5.41 1.04 9.00
N GLY A 126 -5.00 2.17 9.56
CA GLY A 126 -3.89 2.26 10.51
C GLY A 126 -4.14 1.47 11.79
N ILE A 127 -5.35 1.55 12.36
CA ILE A 127 -5.71 0.85 13.59
C ILE A 127 -5.75 -0.67 13.40
N ARG A 128 -6.32 -1.18 12.30
CA ARG A 128 -6.53 -2.63 12.09
C ARG A 128 -5.32 -3.40 11.59
N GLY A 129 -4.36 -2.73 10.94
CA GLY A 129 -3.30 -3.40 10.17
C GLY A 129 -2.45 -4.35 11.02
N ALA A 130 -1.79 -3.84 12.06
CA ALA A 130 -0.93 -4.65 12.91
C ALA A 130 -1.72 -5.67 13.77
N PRO A 131 -2.89 -5.35 14.39
CA PRO A 131 -3.71 -6.34 15.09
C PRO A 131 -4.19 -7.49 14.20
N ARG A 132 -4.57 -7.23 12.94
CA ARG A 132 -4.95 -8.27 11.97
C ARG A 132 -3.79 -9.22 11.69
N ASP A 133 -2.62 -8.67 11.41
CA ASP A 133 -1.42 -9.46 11.12
C ASP A 133 -1.03 -10.32 12.35
N ALA A 134 -1.22 -9.78 13.56
CA ALA A 134 -0.99 -10.52 14.81
C ALA A 134 -1.99 -11.66 15.02
N LEU A 135 -3.28 -11.49 14.69
CA LEU A 135 -4.28 -12.57 14.73
C LEU A 135 -3.96 -13.67 13.72
N LEU A 136 -3.57 -13.33 12.50
CA LEU A 136 -3.13 -14.28 11.49
C LEU A 136 -1.93 -15.10 11.97
N ALA A 137 -0.91 -14.44 12.53
CA ALA A 137 0.28 -15.09 13.06
C ALA A 137 -0.01 -16.01 14.26
N ALA A 138 -0.99 -15.65 15.09
CA ALA A 138 -1.39 -16.44 16.28
C ALA A 138 -2.20 -17.70 15.89
N SER A 139 -2.86 -17.70 14.73
CA SER A 139 -3.73 -18.79 14.30
C SER A 139 -3.00 -20.04 13.82
N VAL A 140 -1.66 -19.99 13.66
CA VAL A 140 -0.84 -21.11 13.17
C VAL A 140 0.53 -21.18 13.85
N PRO A 141 1.17 -22.38 13.84
CA PRO A 141 2.56 -22.53 14.27
C PRO A 141 3.51 -21.63 13.45
N ARG A 142 4.70 -21.35 14.02
CA ARG A 142 5.68 -20.43 13.46
C ARG A 142 6.12 -20.83 12.02
N GLU A 143 6.20 -22.12 11.78
CA GLU A 143 6.61 -22.73 10.51
C GLU A 143 5.59 -22.52 9.36
N GLU A 144 4.34 -22.25 9.69
CA GLU A 144 3.24 -22.07 8.73
C GLU A 144 2.87 -20.61 8.48
N ARG A 145 3.44 -19.67 9.24
CA ARG A 145 3.13 -18.23 9.11
C ARG A 145 3.36 -17.69 7.71
N GLY A 146 4.45 -18.11 7.04
CA GLY A 146 4.72 -17.69 5.66
C GLY A 146 3.60 -18.06 4.70
N MET A 147 3.06 -19.29 4.80
CA MET A 147 1.95 -19.75 3.98
C MET A 147 0.66 -18.93 4.26
N VAL A 148 0.36 -18.66 5.53
CA VAL A 148 -0.84 -17.91 5.94
C VAL A 148 -0.77 -16.45 5.48
N PHE A 149 0.38 -15.79 5.67
CA PHE A 149 0.55 -14.43 5.15
C PHE A 149 0.50 -14.38 3.62
N GLY A 150 1.07 -15.38 2.93
CA GLY A 150 0.96 -15.52 1.48
C GLY A 150 -0.48 -15.68 1.02
N PHE A 151 -1.27 -16.51 1.70
CA PHE A 151 -2.70 -16.68 1.40
C PHE A 151 -3.50 -15.41 1.62
N ASN A 152 -3.29 -14.71 2.76
CA ASN A 152 -3.95 -13.43 3.01
C ASN A 152 -3.55 -12.37 1.97
N ARG A 153 -2.27 -12.33 1.57
CA ARG A 153 -1.82 -11.41 0.53
C ARG A 153 -2.43 -11.73 -0.84
N ALA A 154 -2.63 -13.02 -1.16
CA ALA A 154 -3.35 -13.42 -2.37
C ALA A 154 -4.82 -12.95 -2.35
N ALA A 155 -5.47 -12.98 -1.18
CA ALA A 155 -6.82 -12.44 -1.00
C ALA A 155 -6.85 -10.90 -1.18
N ASP A 156 -5.87 -10.16 -0.62
CA ASP A 156 -5.69 -8.72 -0.84
C ASP A 156 -5.58 -8.41 -2.34
N HIS A 157 -4.69 -9.13 -3.07
CA HIS A 157 -4.50 -8.94 -4.52
C HIS A 157 -5.73 -9.32 -5.34
N MET A 158 -6.48 -10.35 -4.93
CA MET A 158 -7.74 -10.71 -5.60
C MET A 158 -8.77 -9.59 -5.45
N GLY A 159 -8.86 -8.94 -4.28
CA GLY A 159 -9.67 -7.74 -4.08
C GLY A 159 -9.24 -6.59 -5.00
N ALA A 160 -7.93 -6.40 -5.18
CA ALA A 160 -7.37 -5.39 -6.08
C ALA A 160 -7.59 -5.67 -7.58
N VAL A 161 -8.02 -6.87 -7.95
CA VAL A 161 -8.48 -7.21 -9.32
C VAL A 161 -10.01 -7.09 -9.43
N ILE A 162 -10.74 -7.66 -8.47
CA ILE A 162 -12.22 -7.67 -8.49
C ILE A 162 -12.76 -6.25 -8.37
N GLY A 163 -12.19 -5.43 -7.48
CA GLY A 163 -12.66 -4.05 -7.26
C GLY A 163 -12.70 -3.20 -8.52
N PRO A 164 -11.58 -3.04 -9.24
CA PRO A 164 -11.56 -2.28 -10.50
C PRO A 164 -12.47 -2.83 -11.59
N VAL A 165 -12.63 -4.16 -11.70
CA VAL A 165 -13.59 -4.76 -12.64
C VAL A 165 -15.03 -4.38 -12.26
N CYS A 166 -15.38 -4.47 -10.97
CA CYS A 166 -16.69 -4.02 -10.49
C CYS A 166 -16.89 -2.51 -10.74
N ALA A 167 -15.87 -1.68 -10.49
CA ALA A 167 -15.93 -0.25 -10.73
C ALA A 167 -16.20 0.07 -12.22
N PHE A 168 -15.48 -0.59 -13.12
CA PHE A 168 -15.69 -0.49 -14.57
C PHE A 168 -17.12 -0.86 -14.96
N LEU A 169 -17.57 -2.04 -14.53
CA LEU A 169 -18.91 -2.54 -14.88
C LEU A 169 -20.01 -1.64 -14.33
N LEU A 170 -19.94 -1.26 -13.05
CA LEU A 170 -20.93 -0.42 -12.40
C LEU A 170 -21.01 0.98 -13.04
N LEU A 171 -19.87 1.66 -13.21
CA LEU A 171 -19.89 2.99 -13.78
C LEU A 171 -20.28 2.98 -15.26
N SER A 172 -19.85 1.96 -16.03
CA SER A 172 -20.29 1.79 -17.43
C SER A 172 -21.79 1.46 -17.55
N TRP A 173 -22.38 0.81 -16.53
CA TRP A 173 -23.81 0.52 -16.48
C TRP A 173 -24.65 1.73 -16.10
N PHE A 174 -24.18 2.55 -15.14
CA PHE A 174 -24.93 3.69 -14.64
C PHE A 174 -24.74 4.96 -15.47
N ALA A 175 -23.55 5.17 -16.03
CA ALA A 175 -23.25 6.40 -16.75
C ALA A 175 -23.97 6.50 -18.08
N ALA A 176 -24.78 7.55 -18.22
CA ALA A 176 -25.44 7.91 -19.48
C ALA A 176 -24.40 8.46 -20.50
N ASP A 177 -23.43 9.24 -20.02
CA ASP A 177 -22.24 9.67 -20.76
C ASP A 177 -20.98 9.19 -20.03
N THR A 178 -20.25 8.29 -20.66
CA THR A 178 -19.02 7.71 -20.10
C THR A 178 -17.86 8.71 -19.99
N ASN A 179 -17.90 9.82 -20.74
CA ASN A 179 -16.86 10.86 -20.69
C ASN A 179 -17.10 11.87 -19.55
N SER A 180 -18.36 12.04 -19.16
CA SER A 180 -18.79 13.00 -18.12
C SER A 180 -19.82 12.38 -17.18
N PRO A 181 -19.46 11.36 -16.38
CA PRO A 181 -20.40 10.80 -15.41
C PRO A 181 -20.86 11.85 -14.40
N THR A 182 -22.16 11.85 -14.12
CA THR A 182 -22.78 12.76 -13.16
C THR A 182 -22.48 12.38 -11.70
N ALA A 183 -22.68 13.32 -10.76
CA ALA A 183 -22.56 13.05 -9.33
C ALA A 183 -23.46 11.88 -8.89
N HIS A 184 -24.67 11.78 -9.44
CA HIS A 184 -25.61 10.70 -9.12
C HIS A 184 -25.09 9.31 -9.54
N GLU A 185 -24.45 9.22 -10.70
CA GLU A 185 -23.88 7.96 -11.20
C GLU A 185 -22.68 7.50 -10.34
N TYR A 186 -21.79 8.42 -9.95
CA TYR A 186 -20.74 8.12 -8.97
C TYR A 186 -21.33 7.72 -7.60
N GLN A 187 -22.41 8.40 -7.14
CA GLN A 187 -23.09 8.06 -5.91
C GLN A 187 -23.55 6.61 -5.88
N GLN A 188 -24.16 6.12 -6.96
CA GLN A 188 -24.59 4.73 -7.07
C GLN A 188 -23.40 3.78 -6.94
N VAL A 189 -22.30 4.02 -7.67
CA VAL A 189 -21.08 3.18 -7.60
C VAL A 189 -20.51 3.15 -6.19
N PHE A 190 -20.40 4.29 -5.50
CA PHE A 190 -19.84 4.37 -4.15
C PHE A 190 -20.74 3.71 -3.09
N LEU A 191 -22.05 3.75 -3.26
CA LEU A 191 -22.99 2.98 -2.43
C LEU A 191 -22.78 1.47 -2.62
N PHE A 192 -22.69 0.99 -3.85
CA PHE A 192 -22.38 -0.42 -4.12
C PHE A 192 -21.02 -0.83 -3.56
N ALA A 193 -20.00 0.05 -3.65
CA ALA A 193 -18.67 -0.19 -3.07
C ALA A 193 -18.72 -0.41 -1.56
N SER A 194 -19.73 0.10 -0.87
CA SER A 194 -19.87 -0.07 0.58
C SER A 194 -20.38 -1.46 0.98
N VAL A 195 -21.01 -2.21 0.07
CA VAL A 195 -21.56 -3.54 0.37
C VAL A 195 -20.49 -4.55 0.80
N PRO A 196 -19.38 -4.73 0.08
CA PRO A 196 -18.38 -5.71 0.48
C PRO A 196 -17.77 -5.43 1.87
N VAL A 197 -17.48 -4.18 2.23
CA VAL A 197 -16.88 -3.88 3.54
C VAL A 197 -17.87 -4.11 4.68
N VAL A 198 -19.16 -3.86 4.48
CA VAL A 198 -20.22 -4.20 5.45
C VAL A 198 -20.32 -5.71 5.63
N LEU A 199 -20.30 -6.49 4.54
CA LEU A 199 -20.24 -7.95 4.63
C LEU A 199 -18.99 -8.41 5.38
N GLY A 200 -17.85 -7.76 5.21
CA GLY A 200 -16.63 -8.01 5.97
C GLY A 200 -16.81 -7.85 7.48
N LEU A 201 -17.60 -6.86 7.94
CA LEU A 201 -17.92 -6.71 9.37
C LEU A 201 -18.70 -7.90 9.91
N PHE A 202 -19.68 -8.41 9.18
CA PHE A 202 -20.41 -9.62 9.58
C PHE A 202 -19.45 -10.80 9.71
N VAL A 203 -18.50 -10.96 8.76
CA VAL A 203 -17.49 -12.03 8.87
C VAL A 203 -16.65 -11.87 10.13
N ILE A 204 -16.22 -10.64 10.50
CA ILE A 204 -15.45 -10.42 11.73
C ILE A 204 -16.25 -10.79 12.97
N VAL A 205 -17.49 -10.35 13.05
CA VAL A 205 -18.35 -10.58 14.23
C VAL A 205 -18.57 -12.07 14.47
N PHE A 206 -18.94 -12.80 13.42
CA PHE A 206 -19.42 -14.19 13.55
C PHE A 206 -18.31 -15.24 13.42
N PHE A 207 -17.26 -14.99 12.64
CA PHE A 207 -16.28 -16.02 12.28
C PHE A 207 -14.88 -15.77 12.83
N VAL A 208 -14.48 -14.53 13.13
CA VAL A 208 -13.17 -14.25 13.73
C VAL A 208 -13.24 -14.49 15.24
N ARG A 209 -12.28 -15.26 15.76
CA ARG A 209 -12.15 -15.55 17.20
C ARG A 209 -10.90 -14.88 17.76
N GLU A 210 -11.02 -14.33 18.97
CA GLU A 210 -9.88 -13.84 19.74
C GLU A 210 -9.12 -15.05 20.29
N GLU A 211 -7.83 -15.16 20.00
CA GLU A 211 -6.98 -16.17 20.62
C GLU A 211 -6.29 -15.56 21.83
N LYS A 212 -6.57 -16.14 23.00
CA LYS A 212 -5.93 -15.75 24.26
C LYS A 212 -4.48 -16.21 24.23
N ARG A 213 -3.55 -15.29 24.05
CA ARG A 213 -2.12 -15.52 24.21
C ARG A 213 -1.63 -14.79 25.45
N THR A 214 -1.00 -15.50 26.35
CA THR A 214 -0.22 -14.91 27.45
C THR A 214 1.13 -14.48 26.88
N LEU A 215 1.34 -13.17 26.68
CA LEU A 215 2.63 -12.64 26.26
C LEU A 215 3.58 -12.60 27.46
N THR A 216 4.85 -12.88 27.24
CA THR A 216 5.90 -12.69 28.23
C THR A 216 6.22 -11.19 28.40
N GLN A 217 6.70 -10.77 29.58
CA GLN A 217 7.06 -9.37 29.87
C GLN A 217 8.05 -8.79 28.85
N ALA A 218 8.91 -9.60 28.25
CA ALA A 218 9.85 -9.18 27.21
C ALA A 218 9.19 -8.75 25.89
N GLU A 219 7.98 -9.27 25.59
CA GLU A 219 7.21 -8.94 24.38
C GLU A 219 6.47 -7.58 24.51
N TYR A 220 6.40 -7.01 25.72
CA TYR A 220 5.77 -5.70 25.99
C TYR A 220 6.68 -4.50 25.84
N ALA A 221 7.97 -4.70 25.51
CA ALA A 221 8.89 -3.58 25.40
C ALA A 221 8.44 -2.63 24.25
N PRO A 222 8.20 -1.33 24.54
CA PRO A 222 7.84 -0.38 23.51
C PRO A 222 8.96 -0.29 22.47
N VAL A 223 8.59 -0.30 21.19
CA VAL A 223 9.56 -0.09 20.10
C VAL A 223 10.16 1.31 20.28
N LYS A 224 11.40 1.39 20.72
CA LYS A 224 12.13 2.66 20.84
C LYS A 224 12.58 3.08 19.44
N LEU A 225 11.79 3.91 18.78
CA LEU A 225 12.13 4.50 17.48
C LEU A 225 13.22 5.57 17.66
N SER A 226 14.46 5.15 17.76
CA SER A 226 15.61 6.06 17.93
C SER A 226 16.68 5.76 16.87
N LEU A 227 17.05 6.79 16.12
CA LEU A 227 18.14 6.73 15.13
C LEU A 227 19.52 6.73 15.78
N THR A 228 19.65 7.05 17.08
CA THR A 228 20.96 7.20 17.74
C THR A 228 21.79 5.94 17.75
N HIS A 229 21.13 4.77 17.77
CA HIS A 229 21.78 3.46 17.87
C HIS A 229 22.14 2.85 16.50
N PHE A 230 21.96 3.59 15.41
CA PHE A 230 22.29 3.14 14.04
C PHE A 230 23.49 3.92 13.52
N ASP A 231 24.25 3.26 12.65
CA ASP A 231 25.45 3.83 12.04
C ASP A 231 25.12 4.98 11.06
N GLY A 232 26.16 5.70 10.64
CA GLY A 232 26.01 6.82 9.70
C GLY A 232 25.51 6.39 8.32
N ASN A 233 25.79 5.16 7.93
CA ASN A 233 25.39 4.63 6.64
C ASN A 233 23.89 4.30 6.59
N PHE A 234 23.34 3.68 7.64
CA PHE A 234 21.91 3.48 7.79
C PHE A 234 21.13 4.82 7.82
N LYS A 235 21.64 5.81 8.58
CA LYS A 235 21.01 7.15 8.62
C LYS A 235 21.00 7.83 7.25
N ARG A 236 22.10 7.69 6.48
CA ARG A 236 22.18 8.18 5.10
C ARG A 236 21.17 7.47 4.20
N PHE A 237 21.04 6.15 4.33
CA PHE A 237 20.04 5.40 3.57
C PHE A 237 18.61 5.89 3.89
N MET A 238 18.27 6.10 5.18
CA MET A 238 16.97 6.65 5.57
C MET A 238 16.71 8.05 4.99
N ALA A 239 17.72 8.91 4.96
CA ALA A 239 17.61 10.24 4.35
C ALA A 239 17.37 10.14 2.82
N VAL A 240 18.06 9.23 2.15
CA VAL A 240 17.92 8.99 0.70
C VAL A 240 16.54 8.40 0.37
N ILE A 241 16.02 7.46 1.20
CA ILE A 241 14.64 6.97 1.10
C ILE A 241 13.64 8.11 1.29
N GLY A 242 13.83 8.96 2.28
CA GLY A 242 12.97 10.15 2.47
C GLY A 242 12.98 11.08 1.26
N LEU A 243 14.15 11.35 0.68
CA LEU A 243 14.26 12.15 -0.54
C LEU A 243 13.55 11.49 -1.74
N PHE A 244 13.73 10.18 -1.93
CA PHE A 244 13.00 9.46 -2.98
C PHE A 244 11.49 9.52 -2.74
N THR A 245 11.03 9.28 -1.50
CA THR A 245 9.61 9.37 -1.14
C THR A 245 9.05 10.77 -1.40
N LEU A 246 9.87 11.83 -1.24
CA LEU A 246 9.45 13.20 -1.57
C LEU A 246 9.17 13.37 -3.08
N SER A 247 9.81 12.59 -3.95
CA SER A 247 9.48 12.54 -5.37
C SER A 247 8.24 11.69 -5.68
N ASN A 248 7.89 10.77 -4.77
CA ASN A 248 6.85 9.78 -4.96
C ASN A 248 5.50 10.30 -4.43
N SER A 249 4.81 11.09 -5.24
CA SER A 249 3.46 11.59 -4.94
C SER A 249 2.41 10.46 -5.02
N THR A 250 1.19 10.76 -4.55
CA THR A 250 0.08 9.81 -4.68
C THR A 250 -0.20 9.40 -6.13
N ASP A 251 -0.47 8.12 -6.36
CA ASP A 251 -0.84 7.57 -7.68
C ASP A 251 -2.15 8.18 -8.23
N ALA A 252 -2.93 8.88 -7.40
CA ALA A 252 -4.10 9.63 -7.82
C ALA A 252 -3.78 10.65 -8.93
N PHE A 253 -2.59 11.24 -8.92
CA PHE A 253 -2.15 12.16 -9.97
C PHE A 253 -1.87 11.46 -11.30
N LEU A 254 -1.40 10.23 -11.29
CA LEU A 254 -1.22 9.42 -12.49
C LEU A 254 -2.58 9.12 -13.14
N LEU A 255 -3.58 8.74 -12.33
CA LEU A 255 -4.95 8.51 -12.79
C LEU A 255 -5.60 9.78 -13.33
N LEU A 256 -5.42 10.93 -12.64
CA LEU A 256 -5.89 12.23 -13.13
C LEU A 256 -5.23 12.59 -14.46
N ARG A 257 -3.93 12.36 -14.59
CA ARG A 257 -3.19 12.63 -15.84
C ARG A 257 -3.64 11.70 -16.97
N ALA A 258 -3.91 10.43 -16.67
CA ALA A 258 -4.45 9.47 -17.63
C ALA A 258 -5.85 9.89 -18.14
N GLN A 259 -6.70 10.40 -17.25
CA GLN A 259 -8.00 10.97 -17.62
C GLN A 259 -7.83 12.18 -18.54
N GLN A 260 -6.90 13.10 -18.24
CA GLN A 260 -6.59 14.24 -19.11
C GLN A 260 -6.01 13.83 -20.47
N ALA A 261 -5.34 12.67 -20.57
CA ALA A 261 -4.83 12.07 -21.80
C ALA A 261 -5.91 11.36 -22.63
N GLY A 262 -7.19 11.47 -22.25
CA GLY A 262 -8.34 10.96 -22.99
C GLY A 262 -8.84 9.59 -22.55
N ILE A 263 -8.45 9.11 -21.37
CA ILE A 263 -9.05 7.88 -20.79
C ILE A 263 -10.35 8.26 -20.10
N ALA A 264 -11.47 7.72 -20.59
CA ALA A 264 -12.78 7.94 -19.98
C ALA A 264 -12.84 7.41 -18.52
N PRO A 265 -13.53 8.10 -17.60
CA PRO A 265 -13.60 7.72 -16.19
C PRO A 265 -13.94 6.24 -15.90
N PRO A 266 -14.88 5.58 -16.60
CA PRO A 266 -15.13 4.15 -16.39
C PRO A 266 -13.94 3.23 -16.72
N ILE A 267 -13.03 3.67 -17.59
CA ILE A 267 -11.87 2.88 -18.02
C ILE A 267 -10.69 3.01 -17.04
N LEU A 268 -10.63 4.09 -16.24
CA LEU A 268 -9.54 4.30 -15.25
C LEU A 268 -9.33 3.11 -14.30
N PRO A 269 -10.37 2.42 -13.80
CA PRO A 269 -10.18 1.22 -13.00
C PRO A 269 -9.44 0.11 -13.73
N LEU A 270 -9.65 -0.09 -15.03
CA LEU A 270 -8.94 -1.10 -15.81
C LEU A 270 -7.45 -0.74 -16.01
N VAL A 271 -7.15 0.55 -16.20
CA VAL A 271 -5.76 1.05 -16.22
C VAL A 271 -5.08 0.79 -14.88
N TRP A 272 -5.76 1.06 -13.78
CA TRP A 272 -5.29 0.77 -12.43
C TRP A 272 -5.07 -0.72 -12.18
N MET A 273 -5.99 -1.55 -12.64
CA MET A 273 -5.84 -3.02 -12.59
C MET A 273 -4.61 -3.49 -13.37
N SER A 274 -4.32 -2.90 -14.54
CA SER A 274 -3.14 -3.25 -15.34
C SER A 274 -1.82 -2.95 -14.63
N LEU A 275 -1.76 -1.87 -13.86
CA LEU A 275 -0.65 -1.57 -12.96
C LEU A 275 -0.46 -2.69 -11.91
N HIS A 276 -1.54 -3.08 -11.22
CA HIS A 276 -1.48 -4.15 -10.21
C HIS A 276 -1.04 -5.48 -10.82
N PHE A 277 -1.53 -5.82 -12.01
CA PHE A 277 -1.11 -7.02 -12.74
C PHE A 277 0.40 -6.97 -13.04
N SER A 278 0.89 -5.88 -13.60
CA SER A 278 2.32 -5.68 -13.88
C SER A 278 3.17 -5.74 -12.61
N LYS A 279 2.70 -5.13 -11.51
CA LYS A 279 3.35 -5.16 -10.19
C LYS A 279 3.49 -6.59 -9.66
N VAL A 280 2.46 -7.42 -9.75
CA VAL A 280 2.50 -8.82 -9.29
C VAL A 280 3.48 -9.63 -10.13
N CYS A 281 3.37 -9.55 -11.47
CA CYS A 281 4.28 -10.27 -12.37
C CYS A 281 5.74 -9.88 -12.16
N SER A 282 6.02 -8.58 -12.05
CA SER A 282 7.38 -8.07 -11.85
C SER A 282 7.96 -8.44 -10.49
N SER A 283 7.15 -8.44 -9.42
CA SER A 283 7.62 -8.80 -8.08
C SER A 283 8.10 -10.25 -7.99
N ILE A 284 7.48 -11.17 -8.72
CA ILE A 284 7.92 -12.58 -8.79
C ILE A 284 9.28 -12.69 -9.48
N VAL A 285 9.46 -11.97 -10.59
CA VAL A 285 10.70 -12.03 -11.39
C VAL A 285 11.85 -11.35 -10.66
N PHE A 286 11.65 -10.12 -10.20
CA PHE A 286 12.71 -9.31 -9.60
C PHE A 286 13.01 -9.68 -8.15
N GLY A 287 12.07 -10.28 -7.40
CA GLY A 287 12.32 -10.80 -6.07
C GLY A 287 13.48 -11.82 -6.06
N ASN A 288 13.46 -12.78 -6.98
CA ASN A 288 14.55 -13.77 -7.13
C ASN A 288 15.83 -13.15 -7.71
N LEU A 289 15.73 -12.07 -8.49
CA LEU A 289 16.88 -11.42 -9.12
C LEU A 289 17.65 -10.57 -8.11
N SER A 290 16.99 -10.06 -7.06
CA SER A 290 17.60 -9.18 -6.06
C SER A 290 18.78 -9.83 -5.33
N ASP A 291 18.70 -11.13 -5.07
CA ASP A 291 19.76 -11.88 -4.41
C ASP A 291 20.99 -12.14 -5.33
N LYS A 292 20.76 -12.15 -6.66
CA LYS A 292 21.80 -12.42 -7.66
C LYS A 292 22.53 -11.17 -8.14
N VAL A 293 21.79 -10.11 -8.43
CA VAL A 293 22.31 -8.86 -9.03
C VAL A 293 22.79 -7.88 -7.96
N GLY A 294 22.24 -8.00 -6.74
CA GLY A 294 22.49 -7.10 -5.62
C GLY A 294 21.40 -6.03 -5.46
N ARG A 295 20.91 -5.90 -4.23
CA ARG A 295 19.72 -5.08 -3.87
C ARG A 295 19.86 -3.61 -4.26
N LYS A 296 21.02 -3.00 -3.98
CA LYS A 296 21.31 -1.59 -4.32
C LYS A 296 21.16 -1.31 -5.81
N LYS A 297 21.62 -2.22 -6.68
CA LYS A 297 21.53 -2.06 -8.15
C LYS A 297 20.08 -2.09 -8.62
N LEU A 298 19.25 -2.97 -8.04
CA LEU A 298 17.84 -3.06 -8.40
C LEU A 298 17.06 -1.83 -7.91
N ILE A 299 17.34 -1.34 -6.70
CA ILE A 299 16.73 -0.10 -6.20
C ILE A 299 17.11 1.07 -7.11
N PHE A 300 18.39 1.20 -7.48
CA PHE A 300 18.85 2.23 -8.39
C PHE A 300 18.13 2.17 -9.75
N ALA A 301 18.09 0.99 -10.36
CA ALA A 301 17.39 0.77 -11.63
C ALA A 301 15.89 1.09 -11.52
N GLY A 302 15.25 0.70 -10.41
CA GLY A 302 13.85 0.99 -10.14
C GLY A 302 13.58 2.50 -10.01
N TRP A 303 14.42 3.24 -9.30
CA TRP A 303 14.24 4.69 -9.15
C TRP A 303 14.52 5.46 -10.44
N ILE A 304 15.46 5.01 -11.27
CA ILE A 304 15.64 5.56 -12.62
C ILE A 304 14.43 5.24 -13.50
N LEU A 305 13.91 4.00 -13.45
CA LEU A 305 12.69 3.63 -14.17
C LEU A 305 11.50 4.50 -13.73
N TYR A 306 11.34 4.73 -12.42
CA TYR A 306 10.34 5.63 -11.86
C TYR A 306 10.48 7.04 -12.47
N ALA A 307 11.70 7.59 -12.49
CA ALA A 307 11.97 8.92 -13.07
C ALA A 307 11.59 8.98 -14.56
N LEU A 308 11.90 7.93 -15.33
CA LEU A 308 11.52 7.84 -16.75
C LEU A 308 10.01 7.76 -16.94
N VAL A 309 9.30 7.01 -16.09
CA VAL A 309 7.83 6.93 -16.12
C VAL A 309 7.21 8.29 -15.79
N TYR A 310 7.68 8.98 -14.75
CA TYR A 310 7.18 10.30 -14.41
C TYR A 310 7.50 11.33 -15.50
N ALA A 311 8.69 11.29 -16.09
CA ALA A 311 9.01 12.09 -17.27
C ALA A 311 8.09 11.75 -18.46
N GLY A 312 7.74 10.46 -18.65
CA GLY A 312 6.75 10.04 -19.65
C GLY A 312 5.37 10.64 -19.39
N PHE A 313 4.90 10.64 -18.14
CA PHE A 313 3.62 11.27 -17.78
C PHE A 313 3.62 12.79 -17.96
N ALA A 314 4.77 13.46 -17.87
CA ALA A 314 4.89 14.89 -18.20
C ALA A 314 4.46 15.19 -19.65
N PHE A 315 4.77 14.27 -20.57
CA PHE A 315 4.54 14.46 -22.02
C PHE A 315 3.42 13.57 -22.59
N VAL A 316 2.69 12.81 -21.74
CA VAL A 316 1.60 11.96 -22.20
C VAL A 316 0.51 12.80 -22.89
N ALA A 317 0.16 12.42 -24.12
CA ALA A 317 -0.81 13.12 -24.95
C ALA A 317 -1.97 12.22 -25.42
N SER A 318 -1.91 10.91 -25.16
CA SER A 318 -2.92 9.96 -25.64
C SER A 318 -3.15 8.81 -24.67
N ALA A 319 -4.34 8.23 -24.72
CA ALA A 319 -4.75 7.13 -23.87
C ALA A 319 -3.79 5.91 -23.94
N TRP A 320 -3.34 5.50 -25.13
CA TRP A 320 -2.46 4.35 -25.28
C TRP A 320 -1.09 4.56 -24.61
N GLN A 321 -0.56 5.81 -24.64
CA GLN A 321 0.69 6.15 -23.94
C GLN A 321 0.51 6.01 -22.41
N ALA A 322 -0.62 6.49 -21.89
CA ALA A 322 -0.92 6.32 -20.46
C ALA A 322 -1.00 4.83 -20.07
N TRP A 323 -1.67 3.97 -20.88
CA TRP A 323 -1.69 2.52 -20.66
C TRP A 323 -0.28 1.92 -20.61
N CYS A 324 0.57 2.24 -21.57
CA CYS A 324 1.95 1.76 -21.58
C CYS A 324 2.73 2.22 -20.32
N LEU A 325 2.57 3.47 -19.92
CA LEU A 325 3.25 4.02 -18.75
C LEU A 325 2.80 3.34 -17.46
N PHE A 326 1.51 3.04 -17.28
CA PHE A 326 1.03 2.29 -16.12
C PHE A 326 1.57 0.86 -16.08
N LEU A 327 1.66 0.16 -17.21
CA LEU A 327 2.28 -1.16 -17.28
C LEU A 327 3.76 -1.12 -16.92
N ILE A 328 4.50 -0.13 -17.44
CA ILE A 328 5.92 0.06 -17.13
C ILE A 328 6.12 0.47 -15.66
N TYR A 329 5.22 1.31 -15.12
CA TYR A 329 5.25 1.73 -13.73
C TYR A 329 5.13 0.55 -12.76
N GLY A 330 4.37 -0.49 -13.10
CA GLY A 330 4.30 -1.73 -12.32
C GLY A 330 5.64 -2.42 -12.14
N LEU A 331 6.56 -2.32 -13.11
CA LEU A 331 7.90 -2.91 -13.01
C LEU A 331 8.74 -2.24 -11.92
N TYR A 332 8.57 -0.92 -11.71
CA TYR A 332 9.24 -0.19 -10.64
C TYR A 332 9.00 -0.85 -9.28
N PHE A 333 7.75 -1.19 -8.96
CA PHE A 333 7.42 -1.83 -7.67
C PHE A 333 8.13 -3.18 -7.50
N GLY A 334 8.20 -3.98 -8.56
CA GLY A 334 8.91 -5.27 -8.53
C GLY A 334 10.42 -5.11 -8.27
N LEU A 335 11.03 -4.06 -8.82
CA LEU A 335 12.45 -3.75 -8.62
C LEU A 335 12.76 -3.25 -7.20
N THR A 336 11.86 -2.46 -6.59
CA THR A 336 12.17 -1.67 -5.40
C THR A 336 11.56 -2.25 -4.12
N GLU A 337 10.29 -2.62 -4.09
CA GLU A 337 9.56 -2.91 -2.84
C GLU A 337 10.21 -4.03 -1.99
N GLY A 338 10.60 -5.13 -2.62
CA GLY A 338 11.31 -6.22 -1.96
C GLY A 338 12.76 -5.87 -1.64
N SER A 339 13.44 -5.24 -2.59
CA SER A 339 14.86 -4.89 -2.50
C SER A 339 15.15 -3.86 -1.42
N GLU A 340 14.30 -2.84 -1.25
CA GLU A 340 14.43 -1.82 -0.21
C GLU A 340 14.28 -2.42 1.19
N LYS A 341 13.25 -3.23 1.42
CA LYS A 341 13.06 -3.93 2.70
C LYS A 341 14.20 -4.87 3.01
N ALA A 342 14.68 -5.60 2.01
CA ALA A 342 15.81 -6.49 2.16
C ALA A 342 17.10 -5.72 2.48
N MET A 343 17.35 -4.56 1.84
CA MET A 343 18.49 -3.70 2.15
C MET A 343 18.45 -3.16 3.57
N VAL A 344 17.25 -2.75 4.09
CA VAL A 344 17.08 -2.39 5.51
C VAL A 344 17.54 -3.52 6.43
N ALA A 345 17.16 -4.78 6.15
CA ALA A 345 17.54 -5.92 6.96
C ALA A 345 19.03 -6.22 6.93
N ASP A 346 19.70 -6.00 5.77
CA ASP A 346 21.14 -6.26 5.61
C ASP A 346 22.02 -5.23 6.31
N MET A 347 21.52 -4.02 6.49
CA MET A 347 22.26 -2.92 7.11
C MET A 347 22.28 -2.97 8.64
N VAL A 348 21.51 -3.87 9.28
CA VAL A 348 21.33 -3.89 10.72
C VAL A 348 21.41 -5.31 11.29
N ALA A 349 21.89 -5.42 12.53
CA ALA A 349 21.87 -6.69 13.27
C ALA A 349 20.44 -7.19 13.48
N GLU A 350 20.26 -8.49 13.63
CA GLU A 350 18.95 -9.16 13.69
C GLU A 350 18.04 -8.60 14.80
N GLU A 351 18.61 -8.29 15.95
CA GLU A 351 17.91 -7.74 17.11
C GLU A 351 17.33 -6.33 16.86
N LYS A 352 17.91 -5.59 15.91
CA LYS A 352 17.51 -4.21 15.56
C LYS A 352 16.59 -4.14 14.33
N ARG A 353 16.33 -5.25 13.62
CA ARG A 353 15.53 -5.27 12.38
C ARG A 353 14.13 -4.69 12.57
N GLY A 354 13.46 -5.03 13.68
CA GLY A 354 12.13 -4.50 13.98
C GLY A 354 12.11 -2.97 14.07
N THR A 355 13.07 -2.39 14.80
CA THR A 355 13.21 -0.93 14.90
C THR A 355 13.59 -0.29 13.58
N ALA A 356 14.47 -0.92 12.79
CA ALA A 356 14.88 -0.44 11.47
C ALA A 356 13.71 -0.38 10.48
N TYR A 357 12.86 -1.43 10.45
CA TYR A 357 11.63 -1.41 9.65
C TYR A 357 10.63 -0.38 10.14
N GLY A 358 10.53 -0.17 11.47
CA GLY A 358 9.71 0.88 12.05
C GLY A 358 10.14 2.26 11.58
N LEU A 359 11.45 2.56 11.62
CA LEU A 359 12.03 3.81 11.14
C LEU A 359 11.87 4.00 9.62
N TYR A 360 12.06 2.93 8.84
CA TYR A 360 11.85 2.94 7.40
C TYR A 360 10.38 3.30 7.05
N ASN A 361 9.42 2.62 7.67
CA ASN A 361 8.00 2.93 7.44
C ASN A 361 7.61 4.33 7.95
N LEU A 362 8.22 4.79 9.05
CA LEU A 362 7.99 6.13 9.58
C LEU A 362 8.54 7.21 8.64
N ALA A 363 9.74 7.00 8.08
CA ALA A 363 10.33 7.92 7.10
C ALA A 363 9.43 8.08 5.87
N ILE A 364 8.92 6.97 5.32
CA ILE A 364 7.97 7.00 4.20
C ILE A 364 6.66 7.69 4.65
N GLY A 365 6.08 7.28 5.79
CA GLY A 365 4.80 7.79 6.27
C GLY A 365 4.80 9.30 6.53
N ILE A 366 5.89 9.86 7.06
CA ILE A 366 6.01 11.30 7.27
C ILE A 366 6.19 12.04 5.94
N THR A 367 6.93 11.45 4.99
CA THR A 367 7.33 12.15 3.76
C THR A 367 6.25 12.09 2.67
N VAL A 368 5.37 11.06 2.67
CA VAL A 368 4.34 10.92 1.64
C VAL A 368 3.32 12.06 1.63
N PHE A 369 3.04 12.66 2.80
CA PHE A 369 2.16 13.82 2.88
C PHE A 369 2.75 15.06 2.19
N PRO A 370 3.93 15.59 2.60
CA PRO A 370 4.53 16.71 1.90
C PRO A 370 4.81 16.40 0.41
N ALA A 371 5.16 15.17 0.04
CA ALA A 371 5.33 14.77 -1.35
C ALA A 371 4.08 15.02 -2.18
N SER A 372 2.94 14.52 -1.74
CA SER A 372 1.67 14.65 -2.46
C SER A 372 1.15 16.09 -2.44
N LEU A 373 1.31 16.80 -1.32
CA LEU A 373 0.91 18.19 -1.17
C LEU A 373 1.72 19.11 -2.11
N LEU A 374 3.05 18.96 -2.12
CA LEU A 374 3.93 19.76 -2.97
C LEU A 374 3.70 19.46 -4.45
N PHE A 375 3.47 18.19 -4.81
CA PHE A 375 3.16 17.83 -6.18
C PHE A 375 1.86 18.49 -6.65
N GLY A 376 0.79 18.43 -5.85
CA GLY A 376 -0.48 19.08 -6.15
C GLY A 376 -0.34 20.60 -6.25
N LEU A 377 0.43 21.21 -5.34
CA LEU A 377 0.71 22.65 -5.37
C LEU A 377 1.47 23.06 -6.65
N MET A 378 2.51 22.30 -7.02
CA MET A 378 3.26 22.54 -8.27
C MET A 378 2.37 22.38 -9.50
N TRP A 379 1.46 21.42 -9.50
CA TRP A 379 0.50 21.24 -10.59
C TRP A 379 -0.44 22.44 -10.70
N ASP A 380 -0.99 22.94 -9.57
CA ASP A 380 -1.90 24.10 -9.57
C ASP A 380 -1.21 25.40 -9.95
N GLN A 381 -0.01 25.65 -9.39
CA GLN A 381 0.67 26.93 -9.58
C GLN A 381 1.47 27.04 -10.89
N LEU A 382 1.95 25.90 -11.38
CA LEU A 382 2.75 25.83 -12.60
C LEU A 382 1.99 25.09 -13.71
N ASN A 383 2.04 23.80 -13.70
CA ASN A 383 1.27 22.87 -14.57
C ASN A 383 1.64 21.41 -14.25
N ALA A 384 0.88 20.46 -14.77
CA ALA A 384 1.14 19.03 -14.63
C ALA A 384 2.54 18.63 -15.10
N GLN A 385 2.94 19.08 -16.29
CA GLN A 385 4.23 18.74 -16.90
C GLN A 385 5.39 19.08 -15.98
N THR A 386 5.42 20.30 -15.43
CA THR A 386 6.47 20.76 -14.52
C THR A 386 6.49 19.94 -13.22
N ALA A 387 5.33 19.65 -12.63
CA ALA A 387 5.24 18.83 -11.42
C ALA A 387 5.84 17.43 -11.62
N PHE A 388 5.50 16.78 -12.73
CA PHE A 388 6.06 15.48 -13.09
C PHE A 388 7.57 15.52 -13.33
N LEU A 389 8.07 16.54 -14.05
CA LEU A 389 9.51 16.68 -14.34
C LEU A 389 10.33 16.96 -13.08
N ILE A 390 9.83 17.81 -12.17
CA ILE A 390 10.51 18.07 -10.89
C ILE A 390 10.58 16.78 -10.05
N SER A 391 9.49 16.03 -9.94
CA SER A 391 9.49 14.74 -9.25
C SER A 391 10.45 13.75 -9.90
N ALA A 392 10.47 13.64 -11.22
CA ALA A 392 11.46 12.82 -11.94
C ALA A 392 12.90 13.24 -11.61
N GLY A 393 13.19 14.53 -11.57
CA GLY A 393 14.50 15.09 -11.23
C GLY A 393 14.91 14.74 -9.79
N ILE A 394 14.01 14.89 -8.81
CA ILE A 394 14.26 14.50 -7.42
C ILE A 394 14.56 13.01 -7.31
N SER A 395 13.81 12.16 -8.04
CA SER A 395 14.05 10.71 -8.08
C SER A 395 15.44 10.37 -8.63
N VAL A 396 15.89 11.04 -9.69
CA VAL A 396 17.26 10.86 -10.23
C VAL A 396 18.30 11.27 -9.19
N VAL A 397 18.13 12.40 -8.51
CA VAL A 397 19.04 12.83 -7.44
C VAL A 397 19.07 11.80 -6.30
N ALA A 398 17.93 11.29 -5.88
CA ALA A 398 17.86 10.23 -4.87
C ALA A 398 18.59 8.95 -5.34
N ALA A 399 18.39 8.54 -6.59
CA ALA A 399 19.08 7.39 -7.17
C ALA A 399 20.61 7.57 -7.18
N LEU A 400 21.10 8.75 -7.55
CA LEU A 400 22.53 9.05 -7.52
C LEU A 400 23.08 9.07 -6.09
N LEU A 401 22.35 9.66 -5.14
CA LEU A 401 22.73 9.64 -3.73
C LEU A 401 22.72 8.23 -3.13
N LEU A 402 21.86 7.34 -3.61
CA LEU A 402 21.89 5.92 -3.21
C LEU A 402 23.23 5.27 -3.51
N LEU A 403 23.95 5.70 -4.54
CA LEU A 403 25.28 5.18 -4.86
C LEU A 403 26.30 5.43 -3.74
N THR A 404 26.12 6.45 -2.92
CA THR A 404 26.98 6.78 -1.77
C THR A 404 26.67 5.93 -0.52
N VAL A 405 25.57 5.16 -0.54
CA VAL A 405 25.22 4.24 0.55
C VAL A 405 25.94 2.92 0.31
N HIS A 406 26.63 2.41 1.32
CA HIS A 406 27.28 1.09 1.26
C HIS A 406 26.35 0.07 1.93
N PRO A 407 25.94 -1.02 1.24
CA PRO A 407 25.28 -2.12 1.93
C PRO A 407 26.27 -2.62 2.99
N GLY A 408 25.84 -2.73 4.24
CA GLY A 408 26.71 -3.18 5.32
C GLY A 408 27.29 -4.54 4.96
N ASP A 409 28.61 -4.65 4.95
CA ASP A 409 29.27 -5.94 5.03
C ASP A 409 29.03 -6.51 6.44
N ASN A 410 27.83 -6.97 6.71
CA ASN A 410 27.59 -7.92 7.78
C ASN A 410 28.17 -9.29 7.33
N LYS A 411 29.48 -9.36 7.09
CA LYS A 411 30.22 -10.56 7.42
C LYS A 411 30.03 -10.71 8.92
N VAL A 412 29.05 -11.53 9.30
CA VAL A 412 29.05 -12.19 10.59
C VAL A 412 30.49 -12.69 10.74
N GLU A 413 31.25 -12.12 11.66
CA GLU A 413 32.38 -12.79 12.27
C GLU A 413 31.83 -14.11 12.82
N GLN A 414 31.76 -15.11 11.97
CA GLN A 414 31.70 -16.49 12.40
C GLN A 414 33.03 -16.69 13.13
N GLY A 415 32.90 -16.66 14.45
CA GLY A 415 33.99 -16.70 15.40
C GLY A 415 35.03 -17.74 15.06
N ALA A 416 36.22 -17.30 15.19
CA ALA A 416 37.36 -18.14 15.50
C ALA A 416 37.17 -18.84 16.84
#